data_7101dc1c23d9cb33877c205c5a1c77f0
#
_entry.id   7101dc1c23d9cb33877c205c5a1c77f0
#
_cell.length_a   1.000
_cell.length_b   1.000
_cell.length_c   1.000
_cell.angle_alpha   90.00
_cell.angle_beta   90.00
_cell.angle_gamma   90.00
#
_symmetry.space_group_name_H-M   'P 1'
#
loop_
_entity.id
_entity.type
_entity.pdbx_description
1 polymer ?
#
loop_
_entity_poly.entity_id
_entity_poly.type
_entity_poly.pdbx_seq_one_letter_code
_entity_poly.pdbx_strand_id
1 'polypeptide(L)'
;PDLDKKKALWEEWQPIDKLLQKKKELESIGRSSVFYREYMCQIVGDEDQLFQQSYIQYHDYTLKIDSSDNHYLTDGEKEIPVNVFMGVDPASSVRKTADYSVIMPVAVDENNNRYILQYYRQRATPMQLAESIIEYFKLFKPVKVRVESVGYQEMLREYLKQRCDEEKIFISGLEIKENPRTSKSSRLETMQPYFAQKK
;
A
#
# COMPACT_ATOMS: atom_id res chain seq x y z
N PRO A 1 13.27 24.01 17.81
CA PRO A 1 13.53 24.23 19.24
C PRO A 1 14.95 23.81 19.62
N ASP A 2 15.48 24.38 20.68
CA ASP A 2 16.80 24.04 21.26
C ASP A 2 16.53 23.32 22.60
N LEU A 3 16.65 21.99 22.60
CA LEU A 3 16.32 21.18 23.77
C LEU A 3 17.38 21.33 24.87
N ASP A 4 18.65 21.58 24.49
CA ASP A 4 19.76 21.72 25.45
C ASP A 4 19.64 23.01 26.23
N LYS A 5 19.22 24.08 25.56
CA LYS A 5 18.94 25.38 26.18
C LYS A 5 17.52 25.50 26.72
N LYS A 6 16.72 24.45 26.65
CA LYS A 6 15.31 24.42 27.05
C LYS A 6 14.48 25.57 26.45
N LYS A 7 14.67 25.81 25.14
CA LYS A 7 14.00 26.89 24.43
C LYS A 7 13.14 26.36 23.28
N ALA A 8 11.82 26.59 23.37
CA ALA A 8 10.91 26.32 22.27
C ALA A 8 11.00 27.40 21.19
N LEU A 9 10.65 27.06 19.93
CA LEU A 9 10.51 28.04 18.87
C LEU A 9 9.27 28.90 19.03
N TRP A 10 8.22 28.32 19.62
CA TRP A 10 6.92 28.94 19.77
C TRP A 10 6.32 28.57 21.15
N GLU A 11 6.82 29.26 22.18
CA GLU A 11 6.55 28.95 23.57
C GLU A 11 5.05 29.02 23.94
N GLU A 12 4.32 29.97 23.35
CA GLU A 12 2.90 30.21 23.63
C GLU A 12 2.02 29.03 23.14
N TRP A 13 2.39 28.40 22.03
CA TRP A 13 1.62 27.32 21.43
C TRP A 13 2.16 25.94 21.80
N GLN A 14 3.47 25.81 21.85
CA GLN A 14 4.16 24.55 22.11
C GLN A 14 5.35 24.75 23.08
N PRO A 15 5.04 24.89 24.38
CA PRO A 15 6.07 25.11 25.40
C PRO A 15 7.04 23.95 25.50
N ILE A 16 8.25 24.24 25.97
CA ILE A 16 9.35 23.28 26.02
C ILE A 16 8.99 22.02 26.83
N ASP A 17 8.23 22.15 27.90
CA ASP A 17 7.83 21.01 28.73
C ASP A 17 6.95 20.01 27.98
N LYS A 18 6.04 20.50 27.14
CA LYS A 18 5.21 19.64 26.28
C LYS A 18 6.05 18.92 25.21
N LEU A 19 7.06 19.61 24.66
CA LEU A 19 8.00 19.00 23.70
C LEU A 19 8.81 17.88 24.35
N LEU A 20 9.32 18.11 25.55
CA LEU A 20 10.08 17.10 26.30
C LEU A 20 9.21 15.91 26.71
N GLN A 21 7.96 16.17 27.11
CA GLN A 21 7.01 15.10 27.40
C GLN A 21 6.74 14.27 26.13
N LYS A 22 6.49 14.94 25.00
CA LYS A 22 6.23 14.27 23.72
C LYS A 22 7.44 13.45 23.23
N LYS A 23 8.65 13.97 23.45
CA LYS A 23 9.88 13.21 23.20
C LYS A 23 9.90 11.91 24.00
N LYS A 24 9.69 11.97 25.31
CA LYS A 24 9.66 10.77 26.17
C LYS A 24 8.59 9.77 25.77
N GLU A 25 7.39 10.23 25.43
CA GLU A 25 6.30 9.37 24.94
C GLU A 25 6.72 8.62 23.68
N LEU A 26 7.28 9.31 22.69
CA LEU A 26 7.71 8.71 21.43
C LEU A 26 8.92 7.79 21.61
N GLU A 27 9.87 8.13 22.48
CA GLU A 27 11.00 7.29 22.83
C GLU A 27 10.56 5.98 23.50
N SER A 28 9.58 6.05 24.41
CA SER A 28 9.08 4.86 25.12
C SER A 28 8.42 3.81 24.22
N ILE A 29 7.95 4.22 23.06
CA ILE A 29 7.34 3.36 22.04
C ILE A 29 8.26 3.10 20.84
N GLY A 30 9.57 3.42 20.97
CA GLY A 30 10.55 3.19 19.90
C GLY A 30 10.42 4.09 18.67
N ARG A 31 9.76 5.25 18.81
CA ARG A 31 9.50 6.20 17.71
C ARG A 31 10.27 7.52 17.86
N SER A 32 11.47 7.49 18.35
CA SER A 32 12.32 8.68 18.51
C SER A 32 12.48 9.48 17.22
N SER A 33 12.61 8.80 16.08
CA SER A 33 12.72 9.38 14.75
C SER A 33 11.55 10.32 14.39
N VAL A 34 10.34 9.97 14.80
CA VAL A 34 9.15 10.82 14.59
C VAL A 34 9.31 12.15 15.31
N PHE A 35 9.84 12.12 16.54
CA PHE A 35 10.08 13.36 17.28
C PHE A 35 11.09 14.25 16.56
N TYR A 36 12.22 13.71 16.16
CA TYR A 36 13.27 14.50 15.50
C TYR A 36 12.83 15.06 14.15
N ARG A 37 12.06 14.28 13.38
CA ARG A 37 11.53 14.73 12.09
C ARG A 37 10.45 15.81 12.24
N GLU A 38 9.42 15.57 13.06
CA GLU A 38 8.23 16.43 13.13
C GLU A 38 8.42 17.67 14.01
N TYR A 39 9.21 17.56 15.07
CA TYR A 39 9.37 18.63 16.05
C TYR A 39 10.73 19.32 15.96
N MET A 40 11.76 18.63 15.48
CA MET A 40 13.09 19.18 15.36
C MET A 40 13.45 19.52 13.91
N CYS A 41 12.65 19.16 12.91
CA CYS A 41 12.91 19.31 11.48
C CYS A 41 14.28 18.73 11.06
N GLN A 42 14.70 17.66 11.73
CA GLN A 42 15.96 16.99 11.44
C GLN A 42 15.73 15.86 10.44
N ILE A 43 16.65 15.71 9.50
CA ILE A 43 16.70 14.54 8.64
C ILE A 43 17.11 13.37 9.50
N VAL A 44 16.21 12.42 9.68
CA VAL A 44 16.48 11.20 10.43
C VAL A 44 17.20 10.24 9.50
N GLY A 45 18.27 9.62 9.97
CA GLY A 45 19.05 8.67 9.18
C GLY A 45 18.24 7.44 8.73
N ASP A 46 18.74 6.71 7.74
CA ASP A 46 18.08 5.52 7.18
C ASP A 46 17.79 4.44 8.25
N GLU A 47 18.56 4.41 9.33
CA GLU A 47 18.41 3.45 10.44
C GLU A 47 17.07 3.62 11.20
N ASP A 48 16.50 4.83 11.19
CA ASP A 48 15.24 5.15 11.86
C ASP A 48 14.02 5.09 10.93
N GLN A 49 14.22 4.77 9.67
CA GLN A 49 13.11 4.63 8.72
C GLN A 49 12.37 3.31 8.93
N LEU A 50 11.04 3.36 8.89
CA LEU A 50 10.19 2.16 8.97
C LEU A 50 10.56 1.14 7.88
N PHE A 51 10.88 1.63 6.68
CA PHE A 51 11.36 0.83 5.55
C PHE A 51 12.71 1.38 5.12
N GLN A 52 13.78 0.64 5.44
CA GLN A 52 15.12 0.98 4.99
C GLN A 52 15.30 0.63 3.51
N GLN A 53 16.07 1.41 2.79
CA GLN A 53 16.39 1.14 1.38
C GLN A 53 17.01 -0.25 1.19
N SER A 54 17.78 -0.74 2.16
CA SER A 54 18.40 -2.07 2.17
C SER A 54 17.40 -3.23 2.23
N TYR A 55 16.13 -2.97 2.62
CA TYR A 55 15.06 -3.97 2.65
C TYR A 55 14.43 -4.19 1.28
N ILE A 56 14.54 -3.21 0.38
CA ILE A 56 13.91 -3.26 -0.93
C ILE A 56 14.74 -4.16 -1.84
N GLN A 57 14.08 -5.14 -2.43
CA GLN A 57 14.65 -6.01 -3.44
C GLN A 57 13.96 -5.77 -4.78
N TYR A 58 14.69 -6.02 -5.85
CA TYR A 58 14.18 -5.93 -7.21
C TYR A 58 14.23 -7.31 -7.85
N HIS A 59 13.35 -7.57 -8.80
CA HIS A 59 13.32 -8.82 -9.55
C HIS A 59 12.99 -8.54 -11.02
N ASP A 60 13.47 -9.42 -11.90
CA ASP A 60 13.22 -9.37 -13.34
C ASP A 60 12.28 -10.50 -13.78
N TYR A 61 11.59 -11.16 -12.84
CA TYR A 61 10.63 -12.21 -13.17
C TYR A 61 9.44 -11.65 -13.95
N THR A 62 8.99 -12.41 -14.93
CA THR A 62 7.75 -12.19 -15.67
C THR A 62 6.69 -13.19 -15.25
N LEU A 63 5.42 -12.77 -15.27
CA LEU A 63 4.30 -13.66 -14.98
C LEU A 63 3.95 -14.48 -16.21
N LYS A 64 3.91 -15.80 -16.05
CA LYS A 64 3.40 -16.78 -17.02
C LYS A 64 2.13 -17.40 -16.45
N ILE A 65 1.10 -17.50 -17.28
CA ILE A 65 -0.17 -18.17 -16.95
C ILE A 65 -0.32 -19.32 -17.95
N ASP A 66 -0.50 -20.53 -17.45
CA ASP A 66 -0.69 -21.71 -18.31
C ASP A 66 -2.17 -21.86 -18.77
N SER A 67 -2.43 -22.88 -19.58
CA SER A 67 -3.76 -23.17 -20.10
C SER A 67 -4.80 -23.60 -19.04
N SER A 68 -4.33 -23.93 -17.84
CA SER A 68 -5.15 -24.30 -16.67
C SER A 68 -5.28 -23.17 -15.67
N ASP A 69 -4.89 -21.95 -16.05
CA ASP A 69 -4.86 -20.74 -15.22
C ASP A 69 -3.91 -20.82 -14.00
N ASN A 70 -2.91 -21.74 -14.03
CA ASN A 70 -1.86 -21.72 -13.02
C ASN A 70 -0.85 -20.61 -13.33
N HIS A 71 -0.36 -19.99 -12.25
CA HIS A 71 0.53 -18.84 -12.32
C HIS A 71 1.96 -19.22 -11.95
N TYR A 72 2.91 -18.76 -12.72
CA TYR A 72 4.34 -18.94 -12.49
C TYR A 72 5.08 -17.63 -12.70
N LEU A 73 6.07 -17.37 -11.85
CA LEU A 73 7.08 -16.35 -12.12
C LEU A 73 8.26 -17.01 -12.82
N THR A 74 8.73 -16.44 -13.92
CA THR A 74 9.87 -16.99 -14.67
C THR A 74 10.87 -15.91 -15.05
N ASP A 75 12.16 -16.27 -15.01
CA ASP A 75 13.29 -15.52 -15.58
C ASP A 75 13.79 -16.13 -16.90
N GLY A 76 13.08 -17.14 -17.41
CA GLY A 76 13.43 -17.89 -18.61
C GLY A 76 14.10 -19.23 -18.31
N GLU A 77 14.71 -19.42 -17.13
CA GLU A 77 15.37 -20.65 -16.71
C GLU A 77 14.58 -21.37 -15.61
N LYS A 78 14.04 -20.61 -14.69
CA LYS A 78 13.27 -21.07 -13.52
C LYS A 78 11.80 -20.71 -13.64
N GLU A 79 10.94 -21.60 -13.13
CA GLU A 79 9.53 -21.32 -12.91
C GLU A 79 9.20 -21.49 -11.43
N ILE A 80 8.65 -20.44 -10.81
CA ILE A 80 8.24 -20.41 -9.41
C ILE A 80 6.71 -20.39 -9.38
N PRO A 81 6.04 -21.43 -8.87
CA PRO A 81 4.59 -21.43 -8.72
C PRO A 81 4.15 -20.32 -7.77
N VAL A 82 3.12 -19.57 -8.13
CA VAL A 82 2.62 -18.46 -7.33
C VAL A 82 1.10 -18.37 -7.37
N ASN A 83 0.52 -17.70 -6.36
CA ASN A 83 -0.84 -17.20 -6.40
C ASN A 83 -0.81 -15.68 -6.57
N VAL A 84 -1.65 -15.15 -7.45
CA VAL A 84 -1.75 -13.72 -7.68
C VAL A 84 -2.93 -13.15 -6.89
N PHE A 85 -2.68 -12.08 -6.14
CA PHE A 85 -3.67 -11.30 -5.42
C PHE A 85 -3.68 -9.87 -5.95
N MET A 86 -4.81 -9.20 -5.94
CA MET A 86 -4.90 -7.82 -6.42
C MET A 86 -5.54 -6.92 -5.36
N GLY A 87 -4.81 -5.89 -4.96
CA GLY A 87 -5.29 -4.82 -4.08
C GLY A 87 -5.69 -3.60 -4.89
N VAL A 88 -6.80 -2.96 -4.49
CA VAL A 88 -7.28 -1.70 -5.08
C VAL A 88 -7.55 -0.70 -3.97
N ASP A 89 -6.91 0.47 -4.06
CA ASP A 89 -7.15 1.63 -3.18
C ASP A 89 -7.74 2.77 -4.02
N PRO A 90 -9.07 2.96 -4.02
CA PRO A 90 -9.72 4.03 -4.76
C PRO A 90 -9.48 5.40 -4.11
N ALA A 91 -9.15 6.42 -4.88
CA ALA A 91 -9.13 7.79 -4.39
C ALA A 91 -10.56 8.29 -4.06
N SER A 92 -10.66 9.19 -3.09
CA SER A 92 -11.96 9.79 -2.70
C SER A 92 -12.48 10.84 -3.67
N SER A 93 -11.67 11.34 -4.61
CA SER A 93 -12.06 12.33 -5.61
C SER A 93 -11.12 12.36 -6.82
N VAL A 94 -11.55 12.96 -7.93
CA VAL A 94 -10.77 13.15 -9.17
C VAL A 94 -10.16 14.55 -9.32
N ARG A 95 -10.23 15.40 -8.30
CA ARG A 95 -9.67 16.77 -8.37
C ARG A 95 -8.16 16.72 -8.55
N LYS A 96 -7.57 17.77 -9.16
CA LYS A 96 -6.10 17.87 -9.38
C LYS A 96 -5.27 17.75 -8.08
N THR A 97 -5.87 18.09 -6.94
CA THR A 97 -5.28 18.00 -5.60
C THR A 97 -5.64 16.71 -4.86
N ALA A 98 -6.40 15.81 -5.48
CA ALA A 98 -6.83 14.56 -4.86
C ALA A 98 -5.73 13.50 -4.87
N ASP A 99 -5.90 12.50 -4.02
CA ASP A 99 -5.07 11.30 -4.01
C ASP A 99 -5.21 10.51 -5.32
N TYR A 100 -4.31 9.56 -5.53
CA TYR A 100 -4.35 8.66 -6.67
C TYR A 100 -5.12 7.39 -6.32
N SER A 101 -5.88 6.88 -7.28
CA SER A 101 -6.34 5.48 -7.23
C SER A 101 -5.19 4.56 -7.60
N VAL A 102 -5.06 3.44 -6.89
CA VAL A 102 -3.99 2.47 -7.10
C VAL A 102 -4.57 1.07 -7.29
N ILE A 103 -4.07 0.33 -8.27
CA ILE A 103 -4.28 -1.11 -8.42
C ILE A 103 -2.91 -1.76 -8.36
N MET A 104 -2.78 -2.81 -7.56
CA MET A 104 -1.50 -3.50 -7.37
C MET A 104 -1.70 -5.02 -7.37
N PRO A 105 -1.39 -5.72 -8.47
CA PRO A 105 -1.25 -7.17 -8.48
C PRO A 105 0.07 -7.58 -7.82
N VAL A 106 -0.03 -8.56 -6.91
CA VAL A 106 1.10 -9.12 -6.16
C VAL A 106 1.06 -10.63 -6.28
N ALA A 107 2.15 -11.23 -6.73
CA ALA A 107 2.35 -12.67 -6.70
C ALA A 107 2.92 -13.09 -5.33
N VAL A 108 2.49 -14.26 -4.86
CA VAL A 108 2.96 -14.84 -3.59
C VAL A 108 3.32 -16.30 -3.84
N ASP A 109 4.55 -16.68 -3.50
CA ASP A 109 5.03 -18.05 -3.60
C ASP A 109 4.72 -18.87 -2.32
N GLU A 110 5.09 -20.14 -2.33
CA GLU A 110 4.91 -21.07 -1.20
C GLU A 110 5.69 -20.65 0.08
N ASN A 111 6.77 -19.89 -0.09
CA ASN A 111 7.60 -19.38 0.99
C ASN A 111 7.11 -18.02 1.54
N ASN A 112 5.95 -17.56 1.07
CA ASN A 112 5.39 -16.24 1.36
C ASN A 112 6.25 -15.05 0.89
N ASN A 113 7.13 -15.24 -0.09
CA ASN A 113 7.76 -14.13 -0.77
C ASN A 113 6.72 -13.42 -1.63
N ARG A 114 6.78 -12.09 -1.65
CA ARG A 114 5.82 -11.23 -2.34
C ARG A 114 6.52 -10.47 -3.46
N TYR A 115 5.96 -10.61 -4.65
CA TYR A 115 6.50 -10.00 -5.87
C TYR A 115 5.49 -9.02 -6.43
N ILE A 116 5.83 -7.74 -6.47
CA ILE A 116 5.00 -6.72 -7.12
C ILE A 116 5.14 -6.90 -8.62
N LEU A 117 4.05 -7.29 -9.30
CA LEU A 117 4.08 -7.56 -10.73
C LEU A 117 4.00 -6.27 -11.55
N GLN A 118 3.11 -5.38 -11.14
CA GLN A 118 2.88 -4.09 -11.78
C GLN A 118 2.13 -3.18 -10.80
N TYR A 119 2.00 -1.90 -11.13
CA TYR A 119 1.07 -1.01 -10.44
C TYR A 119 0.42 -0.03 -11.42
N TYR A 120 -0.85 0.24 -11.17
CA TYR A 120 -1.58 1.35 -11.73
C TYR A 120 -1.66 2.45 -10.68
N ARG A 121 -1.39 3.70 -11.05
CA ARG A 121 -1.48 4.84 -10.15
C ARG A 121 -1.94 6.06 -10.92
N GLN A 122 -3.24 6.34 -10.89
CA GLN A 122 -3.83 7.46 -11.63
C GLN A 122 -4.97 8.14 -10.85
N ARG A 123 -5.28 9.37 -11.23
CA ARG A 123 -6.54 10.02 -10.81
C ARG A 123 -7.62 9.58 -11.77
N ALA A 124 -8.43 8.64 -11.35
CA ALA A 124 -9.44 8.00 -12.17
C ALA A 124 -10.85 8.25 -11.62
N THR A 125 -11.80 8.45 -12.51
CA THR A 125 -13.22 8.38 -12.15
C THR A 125 -13.60 6.96 -11.73
N PRO A 126 -14.71 6.73 -10.99
CA PRO A 126 -15.14 5.38 -10.64
C PRO A 126 -15.30 4.47 -11.86
N MET A 127 -15.81 4.99 -12.98
CA MET A 127 -15.94 4.25 -14.23
C MET A 127 -14.58 3.86 -14.82
N GLN A 128 -13.63 4.81 -14.92
CA GLN A 128 -12.27 4.52 -15.39
C GLN A 128 -11.55 3.52 -14.51
N LEU A 129 -11.74 3.62 -13.19
CA LEU A 129 -11.16 2.67 -12.26
C LEU A 129 -11.77 1.28 -12.42
N ALA A 130 -13.09 1.17 -12.62
CA ALA A 130 -13.76 -0.10 -12.90
C ALA A 130 -13.20 -0.77 -14.16
N GLU A 131 -13.06 -0.02 -15.26
CA GLU A 131 -12.43 -0.56 -16.49
C GLU A 131 -11.00 -1.05 -16.22
N SER A 132 -10.19 -0.27 -15.50
CA SER A 132 -8.82 -0.67 -15.17
C SER A 132 -8.79 -1.91 -14.27
N ILE A 133 -9.74 -2.06 -13.32
CA ILE A 133 -9.84 -3.27 -12.50
C ILE A 133 -10.14 -4.49 -13.37
N ILE A 134 -11.05 -4.38 -14.33
CA ILE A 134 -11.42 -5.47 -15.24
C ILE A 134 -10.25 -5.82 -16.16
N GLU A 135 -9.55 -4.83 -16.70
CA GLU A 135 -8.35 -5.03 -17.52
C GLU A 135 -7.25 -5.79 -16.75
N TYR A 136 -6.95 -5.34 -15.54
CA TYR A 136 -5.96 -5.98 -14.67
C TYR A 136 -6.40 -7.38 -14.23
N PHE A 137 -7.70 -7.57 -13.98
CA PHE A 137 -8.25 -8.89 -13.69
C PHE A 137 -8.05 -9.87 -14.86
N LYS A 138 -8.33 -9.46 -16.10
CA LYS A 138 -8.10 -10.27 -17.29
C LYS A 138 -6.62 -10.59 -17.51
N LEU A 139 -5.75 -9.61 -17.28
CA LEU A 139 -4.31 -9.72 -17.51
C LEU A 139 -3.63 -10.64 -16.49
N PHE A 140 -3.97 -10.46 -15.20
CA PHE A 140 -3.28 -11.13 -14.10
C PHE A 140 -4.04 -12.32 -13.53
N LYS A 141 -5.31 -12.51 -13.86
CA LYS A 141 -6.21 -13.56 -13.37
C LYS A 141 -6.06 -13.83 -11.87
N PRO A 142 -6.15 -12.80 -11.00
CA PRO A 142 -5.91 -12.96 -9.58
C PRO A 142 -6.93 -13.89 -8.93
N VAL A 143 -6.49 -14.75 -8.01
CA VAL A 143 -7.36 -15.63 -7.21
C VAL A 143 -8.25 -14.84 -6.26
N LYS A 144 -7.86 -13.60 -5.92
CA LYS A 144 -8.63 -12.71 -5.06
C LYS A 144 -8.36 -11.25 -5.39
N VAL A 145 -9.45 -10.47 -5.44
CA VAL A 145 -9.42 -9.01 -5.61
C VAL A 145 -9.99 -8.36 -4.36
N ARG A 146 -9.22 -7.46 -3.74
CA ARG A 146 -9.68 -6.68 -2.60
C ARG A 146 -9.71 -5.20 -2.93
N VAL A 147 -10.88 -4.59 -2.81
CA VAL A 147 -11.07 -3.15 -2.99
C VAL A 147 -11.27 -2.51 -1.63
N GLU A 148 -10.42 -1.55 -1.26
CA GLU A 148 -10.62 -0.76 -0.04
C GLU A 148 -11.80 0.19 -0.23
N SER A 149 -12.68 0.22 0.78
CA SER A 149 -13.93 0.93 0.75
C SER A 149 -13.74 2.39 1.20
N VAL A 150 -13.92 3.36 0.30
CA VAL A 150 -14.00 4.80 0.57
C VAL A 150 -15.17 5.42 -0.19
N GLY A 151 -15.72 6.53 0.24
CA GLY A 151 -16.96 7.23 -0.17
C GLY A 151 -17.55 7.12 -1.60
N TYR A 152 -16.83 6.60 -2.62
CA TYR A 152 -17.32 6.37 -3.99
C TYR A 152 -17.80 4.94 -4.28
N GLN A 153 -17.96 4.13 -3.27
CA GLN A 153 -18.05 2.67 -3.40
C GLN A 153 -19.28 2.19 -4.10
N GLU A 154 -20.41 2.81 -3.83
CA GLU A 154 -21.66 2.39 -4.46
C GLU A 154 -21.54 2.52 -5.97
N MET A 155 -21.08 3.69 -6.44
CA MET A 155 -20.91 3.95 -7.86
C MET A 155 -19.86 3.02 -8.50
N LEU A 156 -18.69 2.81 -7.85
CA LEU A 156 -17.69 1.88 -8.35
C LEU A 156 -18.23 0.45 -8.39
N ARG A 157 -18.97 0.03 -7.36
CA ARG A 157 -19.59 -1.30 -7.30
C ARG A 157 -20.63 -1.49 -8.41
N GLU A 158 -21.47 -0.50 -8.64
CA GLU A 158 -22.46 -0.54 -9.70
C GLU A 158 -21.82 -0.64 -11.07
N TYR A 159 -20.82 0.20 -11.37
CA TYR A 159 -20.08 0.12 -12.63
C TYR A 159 -19.36 -1.21 -12.81
N LEU A 160 -18.67 -1.71 -11.79
CA LEU A 160 -18.01 -3.02 -11.86
C LEU A 160 -19.03 -4.12 -12.16
N LYS A 161 -20.18 -4.12 -11.46
CA LYS A 161 -21.23 -5.11 -11.69
C LYS A 161 -21.76 -5.03 -13.13
N GLN A 162 -22.14 -3.83 -13.58
CA GLN A 162 -22.64 -3.62 -14.94
C GLN A 162 -21.64 -4.12 -15.98
N ARG A 163 -20.35 -3.74 -15.87
CA ARG A 163 -19.32 -4.13 -16.83
C ARG A 163 -19.01 -5.64 -16.80
N CYS A 164 -19.02 -6.22 -15.61
CA CYS A 164 -18.86 -7.68 -15.47
C CYS A 164 -20.03 -8.44 -16.14
N ASP A 165 -21.26 -7.96 -15.97
CA ASP A 165 -22.45 -8.55 -16.59
C ASP A 165 -22.40 -8.42 -18.13
N GLU A 166 -22.05 -7.23 -18.65
CA GLU A 166 -21.90 -6.98 -20.08
C GLU A 166 -20.85 -7.87 -20.76
N GLU A 167 -19.70 -8.04 -20.10
CA GLU A 167 -18.58 -8.83 -20.61
C GLU A 167 -18.63 -10.30 -20.20
N LYS A 168 -19.63 -10.71 -19.42
CA LYS A 168 -19.80 -12.07 -18.88
C LYS A 168 -18.58 -12.53 -18.08
N ILE A 169 -17.99 -11.62 -17.31
CA ILE A 169 -16.85 -11.86 -16.45
C ILE A 169 -17.33 -12.06 -15.02
N PHE A 170 -16.82 -13.08 -14.37
CA PHE A 170 -16.98 -13.28 -12.94
C PHE A 170 -15.64 -13.02 -12.22
N ILE A 171 -15.57 -11.92 -11.47
CA ILE A 171 -14.39 -11.64 -10.64
C ILE A 171 -14.49 -12.49 -9.37
N SER A 172 -13.80 -13.63 -9.37
CA SER A 172 -13.74 -14.51 -8.20
C SER A 172 -13.06 -13.82 -7.04
N GLY A 173 -13.56 -14.02 -5.82
CA GLY A 173 -12.96 -13.48 -4.61
C GLY A 173 -12.98 -11.95 -4.51
N LEU A 174 -13.89 -11.27 -5.24
CA LEU A 174 -14.04 -9.82 -5.09
C LEU A 174 -14.58 -9.48 -3.71
N GLU A 175 -13.74 -8.80 -2.93
CA GLU A 175 -14.10 -8.28 -1.60
C GLU A 175 -14.03 -6.75 -1.62
N ILE A 176 -15.15 -6.09 -1.35
CA ILE A 176 -15.19 -4.65 -1.10
C ILE A 176 -15.40 -4.48 0.40
N LYS A 177 -14.35 -4.05 1.11
CA LYS A 177 -14.38 -3.93 2.58
C LYS A 177 -14.21 -2.48 3.00
N GLU A 178 -14.94 -2.11 4.05
CA GLU A 178 -14.74 -0.83 4.71
C GLU A 178 -13.32 -0.67 5.23
N ASN A 179 -12.88 0.58 5.32
CA ASN A 179 -11.57 0.93 5.85
C ASN A 179 -11.38 0.31 7.23
N PRO A 180 -10.29 -0.41 7.49
CA PRO A 180 -10.02 -0.91 8.81
C PRO A 180 -9.93 0.25 9.80
N ARG A 181 -10.43 0.06 11.02
CA ARG A 181 -10.40 1.06 12.10
C ARG A 181 -8.99 1.46 12.55
N THR A 182 -7.97 0.78 12.05
CA THR A 182 -6.56 1.04 12.32
C THR A 182 -5.99 2.15 11.43
N SER A 183 -5.14 3.01 11.98
CA SER A 183 -4.49 4.10 11.23
C SER A 183 -3.61 3.57 10.08
N LYS A 184 -3.39 4.39 9.05
CA LYS A 184 -2.45 4.06 7.96
C LYS A 184 -1.05 3.72 8.51
N SER A 185 -0.55 4.48 9.49
CA SER A 185 0.74 4.24 10.12
C SER A 185 0.82 2.87 10.77
N SER A 186 -0.20 2.48 11.53
CA SER A 186 -0.24 1.17 12.20
C SER A 186 -0.27 0.02 11.18
N ARG A 187 -0.97 0.20 10.05
CA ARG A 187 -0.98 -0.80 8.97
C ARG A 187 0.39 -0.93 8.29
N LEU A 188 1.08 0.18 8.06
CA LEU A 188 2.45 0.16 7.52
C LEU A 188 3.43 -0.54 8.46
N GLU A 189 3.30 -0.33 9.77
CA GLU A 189 4.13 -1.02 10.76
C GLU A 189 3.97 -2.54 10.71
N THR A 190 2.77 -3.05 10.45
CA THR A 190 2.55 -4.50 10.29
C THR A 190 3.20 -5.08 9.04
N MET A 191 3.55 -4.24 8.06
CA MET A 191 4.25 -4.66 6.85
C MET A 191 5.78 -4.68 7.02
N GLN A 192 6.31 -3.87 7.94
CA GLN A 192 7.76 -3.73 8.14
C GLN A 192 8.50 -5.05 8.31
N PRO A 193 8.03 -6.05 9.10
CA PRO A 193 8.73 -7.32 9.26
C PRO A 193 8.91 -8.09 7.94
N TYR A 194 7.96 -8.00 7.00
CA TYR A 194 8.09 -8.66 5.71
C TYR A 194 9.22 -8.04 4.88
N PHE A 195 9.32 -6.71 4.86
CA PHE A 195 10.41 -6.02 4.18
C PHE A 195 11.76 -6.33 4.85
N ALA A 196 11.84 -6.30 6.19
CA ALA A 196 13.07 -6.61 6.92
C ALA A 196 13.54 -8.06 6.69
N GLN A 197 12.62 -9.00 6.53
CA GLN A 197 12.90 -10.39 6.19
C GLN A 197 13.13 -10.62 4.69
N LYS A 198 13.01 -9.57 3.88
CA LYS A 198 13.14 -9.63 2.42
C LYS A 198 12.14 -10.61 1.77
N LYS A 199 10.88 -10.53 2.21
CA LYS A 199 9.78 -11.40 1.77
C LYS A 199 8.70 -10.65 1.01
#